data_70cbf3edae93478b1eb5392a9908edfa
#
_entry.id   70cbf3edae93478b1eb5392a9908edfa
#
_cell.length_a   1.000
_cell.length_b   1.000
_cell.length_c   1.000
_cell.angle_alpha   90.00
_cell.angle_beta   90.00
_cell.angle_gamma   90.00
#
_symmetry.space_group_name_H-M   'P 1'
#
loop_
_entity.id
_entity.type
_entity.pdbx_description
1 polymer ?
#
loop_
_entity_poly.entity_id
_entity_poly.type
_entity_poly.pdbx_seq_one_letter_code
_entity_poly.pdbx_strand_id
1 'polypeptide(L)'
;MDLFIDGKPILLKTPWHLIDKDALVWHGVTQHYLGFSPEYEYMRRMPLIYPSRIYNDLTIYLEERHGFMSKWFHKIDGRRLSEFNLLGAYADRFMPEEFHWVDTSKEPLPPLVVKQGWSWGGFAAMKDEWDMLYAKS
;
A
#
# COMPACT_ATOMS: atom_id res chain seq x y z
N MET A 1 10.49 16.97 -3.08
CA MET A 1 9.25 16.43 -3.61
C MET A 1 8.11 16.70 -2.64
N ASP A 2 7.01 17.12 -3.15
CA ASP A 2 5.82 17.33 -2.34
C ASP A 2 5.15 15.98 -2.06
N LEU A 3 4.71 15.80 -0.82
CA LEU A 3 3.93 14.63 -0.41
C LEU A 3 2.43 14.85 -0.61
N PHE A 4 2.04 16.06 -0.96
CA PHE A 4 0.67 16.51 -1.14
C PHE A 4 0.53 17.34 -2.41
N ILE A 5 -0.62 17.21 -3.06
CA ILE A 5 -1.09 18.09 -4.14
C ILE A 5 -2.47 18.61 -3.75
N ASP A 6 -2.65 19.93 -3.75
CA ASP A 6 -3.91 20.57 -3.35
C ASP A 6 -4.43 20.09 -1.97
N GLY A 7 -3.51 19.90 -1.03
CA GLY A 7 -3.83 19.42 0.32
C GLY A 7 -4.18 17.93 0.42
N LYS A 8 -4.08 17.18 -0.68
CA LYS A 8 -4.36 15.74 -0.72
C LYS A 8 -3.06 14.93 -0.74
N PRO A 9 -2.95 13.89 0.09
CA PRO A 9 -1.80 12.99 0.04
C PRO A 9 -1.65 12.37 -1.36
N ILE A 10 -0.42 12.26 -1.83
CA ILE A 10 -0.10 11.55 -3.07
C ILE A 10 0.08 10.07 -2.75
N LEU A 11 -0.74 9.22 -3.38
CA LEU A 11 -0.64 7.77 -3.25
C LEU A 11 -0.46 7.12 -4.62
N LEU A 12 0.37 6.08 -4.66
CA LEU A 12 0.63 5.33 -5.87
C LEU A 12 -0.24 4.08 -5.91
N LYS A 13 -0.72 3.74 -7.10
CA LYS A 13 -1.40 2.47 -7.36
C LYS A 13 -0.88 1.85 -8.66
N THR A 14 -0.70 0.53 -8.65
CA THR A 14 -0.16 -0.24 -9.77
C THR A 14 -1.11 -1.37 -10.11
N PRO A 15 -1.52 -1.54 -11.38
CA PRO A 15 -2.35 -2.68 -11.78
C PRO A 15 -1.71 -4.01 -11.40
N TRP A 16 -2.51 -4.96 -10.88
CA TRP A 16 -2.00 -6.25 -10.40
C TRP A 16 -1.26 -7.07 -11.45
N HIS A 17 -1.60 -6.93 -12.73
CA HIS A 17 -0.89 -7.65 -13.80
C HIS A 17 0.56 -7.21 -14.02
N LEU A 18 0.96 -6.06 -13.44
CA LEU A 18 2.32 -5.54 -13.47
C LEU A 18 3.10 -5.83 -12.18
N ILE A 19 2.50 -6.58 -11.24
CA ILE A 19 3.06 -6.85 -9.93
C ILE A 19 3.79 -8.21 -9.94
N ASP A 20 4.93 -8.26 -9.23
CA ASP A 20 5.71 -9.48 -9.06
C ASP A 20 4.89 -10.59 -8.39
N LYS A 21 5.14 -11.82 -8.78
CA LYS A 21 4.38 -13.00 -8.32
C LYS A 21 4.34 -13.13 -6.79
N ASP A 22 5.42 -12.76 -6.11
CA ASP A 22 5.52 -12.86 -4.65
C ASP A 22 4.54 -11.94 -3.91
N ALA A 23 4.18 -10.82 -4.52
CA ALA A 23 3.22 -9.88 -3.97
C ALA A 23 1.75 -10.23 -4.28
N LEU A 24 1.49 -11.14 -5.22
CA LEU A 24 0.13 -11.56 -5.58
C LEU A 24 -0.62 -12.25 -4.44
N VAL A 25 0.09 -12.75 -3.44
CA VAL A 25 -0.53 -13.34 -2.24
C VAL A 25 -1.41 -12.35 -1.49
N TRP A 26 -1.11 -11.06 -1.58
CA TRP A 26 -1.88 -10.00 -0.93
C TRP A 26 -3.22 -9.73 -1.60
N HIS A 27 -3.34 -10.01 -2.90
CA HIS A 27 -4.58 -9.78 -3.65
C HIS A 27 -5.74 -10.60 -3.07
N GLY A 28 -5.55 -11.91 -2.91
CA GLY A 28 -6.61 -12.80 -2.45
C GLY A 28 -7.11 -12.47 -1.05
N VAL A 29 -6.21 -12.14 -0.13
CA VAL A 29 -6.57 -11.76 1.24
C VAL A 29 -7.30 -10.41 1.26
N THR A 30 -6.81 -9.43 0.50
CA THR A 30 -7.46 -8.12 0.36
C THR A 30 -8.88 -8.28 -0.19
N GLN A 31 -9.06 -9.04 -1.26
CA GLN A 31 -10.36 -9.32 -1.84
C GLN A 31 -11.31 -10.00 -0.84
N HIS A 32 -10.81 -10.99 -0.11
CA HIS A 32 -11.62 -11.72 0.88
C HIS A 32 -12.19 -10.78 1.95
N TYR A 33 -11.34 -9.96 2.56
CA TYR A 33 -11.76 -9.09 3.65
C TYR A 33 -12.59 -7.90 3.20
N LEU A 34 -12.29 -7.32 2.05
CA LEU A 34 -13.06 -6.18 1.52
C LEU A 34 -14.35 -6.59 0.82
N GLY A 35 -14.44 -7.82 0.29
CA GLY A 35 -15.62 -8.32 -0.42
C GLY A 35 -15.75 -7.83 -1.87
N PHE A 36 -14.70 -7.21 -2.40
CA PHE A 36 -14.57 -6.86 -3.82
C PHE A 36 -13.15 -7.11 -4.29
N SER A 37 -12.97 -7.32 -5.60
CA SER A 37 -11.65 -7.53 -6.18
C SER A 37 -10.95 -6.19 -6.39
N PRO A 38 -9.82 -5.92 -5.71
CA PRO A 38 -9.05 -4.70 -5.95
C PRO A 38 -8.38 -4.77 -7.33
N GLU A 39 -8.50 -3.70 -8.10
CA GLU A 39 -7.87 -3.60 -9.43
C GLU A 39 -6.38 -3.26 -9.35
N TYR A 40 -5.96 -2.67 -8.25
CA TYR A 40 -4.62 -2.12 -8.05
C TYR A 40 -3.98 -2.64 -6.77
N GLU A 41 -2.66 -2.64 -6.78
CA GLU A 41 -1.79 -2.81 -5.62
C GLU A 41 -1.36 -1.43 -5.13
N TYR A 42 -1.33 -1.22 -3.80
CA TYR A 42 -1.16 0.10 -3.18
C TYR A 42 0.10 0.23 -2.31
N MET A 43 0.99 -0.75 -2.34
CA MET A 43 2.15 -0.80 -1.44
C MET A 43 3.48 -0.54 -2.16
N ARG A 44 3.48 0.20 -3.27
CA ARG A 44 4.68 0.31 -4.12
C ARG A 44 5.73 1.29 -3.64
N ARG A 45 5.36 2.30 -2.88
CA ARG A 45 6.33 3.32 -2.44
C ARG A 45 5.96 3.94 -1.11
N MET A 46 6.98 4.15 -0.29
CA MET A 46 6.88 4.96 0.91
C MET A 46 7.24 6.44 0.60
N PRO A 47 6.71 7.41 1.32
CA PRO A 47 5.79 7.24 2.43
C PRO A 47 4.34 7.01 1.98
N LEU A 48 3.58 6.25 2.79
CA LEU A 48 2.15 6.03 2.62
C LEU A 48 1.42 6.85 3.70
N ILE A 49 0.72 7.89 3.28
CA ILE A 49 0.06 8.83 4.20
C ILE A 49 -1.45 8.64 4.09
N TYR A 50 -2.05 8.14 5.18
CA TYR A 50 -3.49 7.99 5.31
C TYR A 50 -3.99 8.78 6.52
N PRO A 51 -5.04 9.60 6.37
CA PRO A 51 -5.69 10.23 7.52
C PRO A 51 -6.21 9.19 8.52
N SER A 52 -6.13 9.49 9.80
CA SER A 52 -6.54 8.54 10.87
C SER A 52 -7.98 8.06 10.74
N ARG A 53 -8.88 8.89 10.20
CA ARG A 53 -10.28 8.50 9.97
C ARG A 53 -10.43 7.33 8.99
N ILE A 54 -9.52 7.15 8.04
CA ILE A 54 -9.56 6.02 7.10
C ILE A 54 -9.37 4.70 7.87
N TYR A 55 -8.48 4.67 8.85
CA TYR A 55 -8.31 3.50 9.72
C TYR A 55 -9.59 3.17 10.49
N ASN A 56 -10.24 4.19 11.04
CA ASN A 56 -11.49 4.00 11.77
C ASN A 56 -12.60 3.51 10.84
N ASP A 57 -12.77 4.13 9.69
CA ASP A 57 -13.80 3.75 8.72
C ASP A 57 -13.57 2.33 8.18
N LEU A 58 -12.34 1.98 7.85
CA LEU A 58 -11.98 0.62 7.43
C LEU A 58 -12.25 -0.40 8.54
N THR A 59 -11.91 -0.09 9.79
CA THR A 59 -12.17 -0.98 10.93
C THR A 59 -13.67 -1.24 11.07
N ILE A 60 -14.50 -0.21 11.04
CA ILE A 60 -15.96 -0.34 11.09
C ILE A 60 -16.47 -1.19 9.92
N TYR A 61 -16.01 -0.91 8.72
CA TYR A 61 -16.38 -1.67 7.52
C TYR A 61 -16.05 -3.17 7.64
N LEU A 62 -14.85 -3.49 8.11
CA LEU A 62 -14.42 -4.88 8.30
C LEU A 62 -15.19 -5.58 9.41
N GLU A 63 -15.48 -4.89 10.52
CA GLU A 63 -16.23 -5.45 11.64
C GLU A 63 -17.71 -5.68 11.30
N GLU A 64 -18.31 -4.82 10.49
CA GLU A 64 -19.66 -5.03 9.97
C GLU A 64 -19.75 -6.29 9.08
N ARG A 65 -18.68 -6.60 8.35
CA ARG A 65 -18.64 -7.76 7.45
C ARG A 65 -18.22 -9.06 8.14
N HIS A 66 -17.31 -9.00 9.10
CA HIS A 66 -16.64 -10.19 9.65
C HIS A 66 -16.78 -10.33 11.16
N GLY A 67 -17.43 -9.39 11.83
CA GLY A 67 -17.47 -9.31 13.30
C GLY A 67 -16.25 -8.63 13.87
N PHE A 68 -16.16 -8.58 15.20
CA PHE A 68 -15.07 -7.89 15.90
C PHE A 68 -13.69 -8.40 15.48
N MET A 69 -12.78 -7.50 15.19
CA MET A 69 -11.41 -7.81 14.76
C MET A 69 -10.67 -8.71 15.76
N SER A 70 -10.93 -8.55 17.05
CA SER A 70 -10.36 -9.41 18.11
C SER A 70 -10.66 -10.90 17.93
N LYS A 71 -11.72 -11.25 17.20
CA LYS A 71 -12.13 -12.64 16.97
C LYS A 71 -11.47 -13.31 15.76
N TRP A 72 -11.03 -12.54 14.78
CA TRP A 72 -10.55 -13.10 13.52
C TRP A 72 -9.17 -12.61 13.06
N PHE A 73 -8.75 -11.41 13.48
CA PHE A 73 -7.51 -10.79 12.99
C PHE A 73 -6.27 -11.66 13.26
N HIS A 74 -6.19 -12.27 14.42
CA HIS A 74 -5.08 -13.16 14.80
C HIS A 74 -4.99 -14.46 13.99
N LYS A 75 -6.04 -14.81 13.26
CA LYS A 75 -6.08 -16.01 12.41
C LYS A 75 -5.47 -15.76 11.02
N ILE A 76 -5.21 -14.51 10.67
CA ILE A 76 -4.63 -14.16 9.38
C ILE A 76 -3.14 -14.51 9.40
N ASP A 77 -2.68 -15.19 8.36
CA ASP A 77 -1.25 -15.32 8.10
C ASP A 77 -0.67 -13.94 7.76
N GLY A 78 0.13 -13.38 8.66
CA GLY A 78 0.70 -12.05 8.50
C GLY A 78 1.55 -11.86 7.24
N ARG A 79 2.02 -12.95 6.62
CA ARG A 79 2.73 -12.90 5.33
C ARG A 79 1.80 -12.68 4.14
N ARG A 80 0.50 -12.93 4.31
CA ARG A 80 -0.51 -12.78 3.27
C ARG A 80 -1.34 -11.51 3.42
N LEU A 81 -1.27 -10.86 4.57
CA LEU A 81 -1.96 -9.60 4.84
C LEU A 81 -1.05 -8.43 4.52
N SER A 82 -1.59 -7.46 3.81
CA SER A 82 -1.01 -6.14 3.66
C SER A 82 -2.06 -5.11 4.08
N GLU A 83 -1.85 -4.49 5.22
CA GLU A 83 -2.71 -3.43 5.72
C GLU A 83 -2.78 -2.25 4.76
N PHE A 84 -1.70 -1.96 4.07
CA PHE A 84 -1.66 -0.87 3.08
C PHE A 84 -2.47 -1.19 1.82
N ASN A 85 -2.55 -2.45 1.43
CA ASN A 85 -3.45 -2.86 0.35
C ASN A 85 -4.92 -2.79 0.79
N LEU A 86 -5.24 -3.13 2.03
CA LEU A 86 -6.58 -2.94 2.59
C LEU A 86 -6.96 -1.46 2.63
N LEU A 87 -6.09 -0.62 3.18
CA LEU A 87 -6.29 0.83 3.27
C LEU A 87 -6.44 1.47 1.89
N GLY A 88 -5.53 1.16 0.97
CA GLY A 88 -5.53 1.73 -0.38
C GLY A 88 -6.76 1.32 -1.19
N ALA A 89 -7.09 0.04 -1.19
CA ALA A 89 -8.25 -0.46 -1.92
C ALA A 89 -9.57 0.10 -1.35
N TYR A 90 -9.68 0.19 -0.02
CA TYR A 90 -10.82 0.81 0.64
C TYR A 90 -10.93 2.30 0.28
N ALA A 91 -9.85 3.06 0.41
CA ALA A 91 -9.84 4.49 0.13
C ALA A 91 -10.12 4.81 -1.34
N ASP A 92 -9.53 4.06 -2.28
CA ASP A 92 -9.77 4.24 -3.71
C ASP A 92 -11.21 3.92 -4.11
N ARG A 93 -11.84 2.95 -3.43
CA ARG A 93 -13.24 2.57 -3.68
C ARG A 93 -14.24 3.56 -3.11
N PHE A 94 -14.07 3.99 -1.87
CA PHE A 94 -15.10 4.71 -1.10
C PHE A 94 -14.85 6.20 -0.94
N MET A 95 -13.60 6.65 -1.04
CA MET A 95 -13.23 8.05 -0.87
C MET A 95 -12.05 8.48 -1.78
N PRO A 96 -12.13 8.18 -3.09
CA PRO A 96 -11.02 8.44 -4.02
C PRO A 96 -10.67 9.92 -4.12
N GLU A 97 -11.62 10.82 -3.91
CA GLU A 97 -11.46 12.27 -4.01
C GLU A 97 -10.58 12.89 -2.91
N GLU A 98 -10.28 12.14 -1.86
CA GLU A 98 -9.46 12.61 -0.75
C GLU A 98 -7.96 12.49 -0.99
N PHE A 99 -7.58 11.79 -2.06
CA PHE A 99 -6.20 11.52 -2.41
C PHE A 99 -5.88 12.00 -3.82
N HIS A 100 -4.61 12.26 -4.05
CA HIS A 100 -4.07 12.39 -5.40
C HIS A 100 -3.47 11.06 -5.82
N TRP A 101 -4.22 10.30 -6.61
CA TRP A 101 -3.81 8.98 -7.08
C TRP A 101 -2.92 9.07 -8.30
N VAL A 102 -1.79 8.36 -8.27
CA VAL A 102 -0.88 8.19 -9.40
C VAL A 102 -0.93 6.74 -9.84
N ASP A 103 -1.49 6.49 -11.02
CA ASP A 103 -1.47 5.17 -11.67
C ASP A 103 -0.12 4.98 -12.35
N THR A 104 0.70 4.10 -11.81
CA THR A 104 2.07 3.89 -12.27
C THR A 104 2.18 3.30 -13.67
N SER A 105 1.09 2.78 -14.22
CA SER A 105 1.03 2.31 -15.61
C SER A 105 0.76 3.43 -16.62
N LYS A 106 0.28 4.59 -16.16
CA LYS A 106 -0.16 5.71 -17.00
C LYS A 106 0.69 6.97 -16.82
N GLU A 107 1.28 7.14 -15.65
CA GLU A 107 2.01 8.35 -15.29
C GLU A 107 3.45 8.00 -14.87
N PRO A 108 4.43 8.88 -15.15
CA PRO A 108 5.77 8.70 -14.63
C PRO A 108 5.75 8.74 -13.10
N LEU A 109 6.63 7.95 -12.49
CA LEU A 109 6.78 7.94 -11.05
C LEU A 109 7.31 9.28 -10.56
N PRO A 110 6.67 9.87 -9.52
CA PRO A 110 7.23 11.08 -8.92
C PRO A 110 8.61 10.79 -8.32
N PRO A 111 9.50 11.78 -8.24
CA PRO A 111 10.81 11.63 -7.62
C PRO A 111 10.69 11.05 -6.21
N LEU A 112 11.53 10.07 -5.88
CA LEU A 112 11.55 9.46 -4.54
C LEU A 112 12.12 10.44 -3.50
N VAL A 113 11.37 10.64 -2.43
CA VAL A 113 11.87 11.33 -1.23
C VAL A 113 12.66 10.37 -0.35
N VAL A 114 12.28 9.09 -0.36
CA VAL A 114 12.86 8.05 0.49
C VAL A 114 13.18 6.83 -0.36
N LYS A 115 14.39 6.31 -0.22
CA LYS A 115 14.74 4.99 -0.75
C LYS A 115 14.31 3.92 0.24
N GLN A 116 13.61 2.92 -0.28
CA GLN A 116 13.09 1.82 0.50
C GLN A 116 13.81 0.52 0.15
N GLY A 117 14.35 -0.15 1.16
CA GLY A 117 14.88 -1.51 1.05
C GLY A 117 13.93 -2.50 1.73
N TRP A 118 13.71 -3.63 1.09
CA TRP A 118 12.88 -4.70 1.62
C TRP A 118 13.73 -5.78 2.28
N SER A 119 13.38 -6.18 3.50
CA SER A 119 14.15 -7.15 4.28
C SER A 119 14.15 -8.57 3.69
N TRP A 120 13.19 -8.92 2.88
CA TRP A 120 13.05 -10.26 2.28
C TRP A 120 13.69 -10.42 0.90
N GLY A 121 14.84 -9.85 0.67
CA GLY A 121 15.61 -10.06 -0.56
C GLY A 121 16.11 -8.78 -1.23
N GLY A 122 15.70 -7.62 -0.74
CA GLY A 122 16.11 -6.35 -1.30
C GLY A 122 17.45 -5.81 -0.79
N PHE A 123 17.86 -6.19 0.41
CA PHE A 123 19.04 -5.61 1.06
C PHE A 123 20.35 -5.93 0.32
N ALA A 124 20.54 -7.17 -0.08
CA ALA A 124 21.75 -7.58 -0.81
C ALA A 124 21.82 -6.90 -2.20
N ALA A 125 20.69 -6.77 -2.88
CA ALA A 125 20.62 -6.11 -4.19
C ALA A 125 20.79 -4.59 -4.11
N MET A 126 20.50 -3.98 -2.95
CA MET A 126 20.60 -2.53 -2.73
C MET A 126 21.87 -2.12 -2.02
N LYS A 127 22.73 -3.08 -1.64
CA LYS A 127 23.95 -2.78 -0.86
C LYS A 127 24.82 -1.73 -1.54
N ASP A 128 25.07 -1.88 -2.82
CA ASP A 128 25.94 -0.96 -3.57
C ASP A 128 25.36 0.45 -3.64
N GLU A 129 24.02 0.57 -3.72
CA GLU A 129 23.36 1.87 -3.69
C GLU A 129 23.42 2.52 -2.31
N TRP A 130 23.29 1.73 -1.24
CA TRP A 130 23.44 2.21 0.13
C TRP A 130 24.89 2.67 0.40
N ASP A 131 25.87 1.87 -0.02
CA ASP A 131 27.27 2.21 0.13
C ASP A 131 27.62 3.53 -0.61
N MET A 132 27.05 3.77 -1.80
CA MET A 132 27.21 5.02 -2.53
C MET A 132 26.56 6.21 -1.84
N LEU A 133 25.41 6.03 -1.18
CA LEU A 133 24.74 7.08 -0.44
C LEU A 133 25.51 7.50 0.82
N TYR A 134 26.06 6.53 1.54
CA TYR A 134 26.83 6.79 2.75
C TYR A 134 28.28 7.26 2.48
N ALA A 135 28.84 6.89 1.34
CA ALA A 135 30.17 7.37 0.95
C ALA A 135 30.20 8.87 0.60
N LYS A 136 29.03 9.50 0.35
CA LYS A 136 28.88 10.93 0.06
C LYS A 136 28.56 11.78 1.29
N SER A 137 28.37 11.16 2.41
CA SER A 137 28.19 11.81 3.71
C SER A 137 29.50 11.76 4.49
#